data_f8d7a0ec1c08b8094850352c8e034bdd
#
_entry.id   f8d7a0ec1c08b8094850352c8e034bdd
#
_cell.length_a   1.000
_cell.length_b   1.000
_cell.length_c   1.000
_cell.angle_alpha   90.00
_cell.angle_beta   90.00
_cell.angle_gamma   90.00
#
_symmetry.space_group_name_H-M   'P 1'
#
loop_
_entity.id
_entity.type
_entity.pdbx_description
1 polymer ?
#
loop_
_entity_poly.entity_id
_entity_poly.type
_entity_poly.pdbx_seq_one_letter_code
_entity_poly.pdbx_strand_id
1 'polypeptide(L)'
;MSCATPVDAAVELHLFACDECGARLGEIISLAEGIRDLARRGSLLLVVSDTFVDRLVEEGLRVRQYAPPHGGSIACTVTAEDDVLIGRLSADLSRAKRVDLCLCNEWHIERIRLADIPFDPAADAVLFQQSITYAKAAPSETTIAKLLAVDEAGGERLLGEFTFHHTRTLPGPGAP
;
A
#
# COMPACT_ATOMS: atom_id res chain seq x y z
N MET A 1 -24.83 15.42 -1.00
CA MET A 1 -26.03 14.54 -0.90
C MET A 1 -25.96 13.62 -2.12
N SER A 2 -25.53 12.37 -1.94
CA SER A 2 -25.49 11.37 -3.02
C SER A 2 -26.90 10.88 -3.23
N CYS A 3 -27.42 10.98 -4.45
CA CYS A 3 -28.74 10.47 -4.80
C CYS A 3 -28.56 8.96 -5.04
N ALA A 4 -29.14 8.12 -4.15
CA ALA A 4 -29.13 6.67 -4.33
C ALA A 4 -29.78 6.31 -5.66
N THR A 5 -29.21 5.37 -6.39
CA THR A 5 -29.80 4.86 -7.63
C THR A 5 -30.96 3.91 -7.31
N PRO A 6 -31.89 3.66 -8.25
CA PRO A 6 -32.95 2.65 -8.03
C PRO A 6 -32.42 1.25 -7.71
N VAL A 7 -31.23 0.92 -8.19
CA VAL A 7 -30.55 -0.36 -7.90
C VAL A 7 -30.09 -0.42 -6.46
N ASP A 8 -29.55 0.70 -5.92
CA ASP A 8 -29.09 0.77 -4.53
C ASP A 8 -30.26 0.54 -3.57
N ALA A 9 -31.42 1.17 -3.81
CA ALA A 9 -32.62 0.99 -2.99
C ALA A 9 -33.13 -0.46 -3.01
N ALA A 10 -33.08 -1.15 -4.15
CA ALA A 10 -33.49 -2.55 -4.26
C ALA A 10 -32.54 -3.49 -3.49
N VAL A 11 -31.23 -3.21 -3.54
CA VAL A 11 -30.22 -3.97 -2.78
C VAL A 11 -30.42 -3.77 -1.28
N GLU A 12 -30.62 -2.54 -0.83
CA GLU A 12 -30.87 -2.23 0.58
C GLU A 12 -32.13 -2.97 1.11
N LEU A 13 -33.24 -2.90 0.37
CA LEU A 13 -34.45 -3.60 0.75
C LEU A 13 -34.26 -5.13 0.86
N HIS A 14 -33.48 -5.70 -0.08
CA HIS A 14 -33.16 -7.13 -0.03
C HIS A 14 -32.31 -7.48 1.21
N LEU A 15 -31.30 -6.68 1.54
CA LEU A 15 -30.44 -6.90 2.71
C LEU A 15 -31.22 -6.84 4.03
N PHE A 16 -32.29 -6.00 4.11
CA PHE A 16 -33.17 -5.95 5.28
C PHE A 16 -34.18 -7.09 5.32
N ALA A 17 -34.53 -7.68 4.18
CA ALA A 17 -35.54 -8.74 4.08
C ALA A 17 -34.95 -10.16 4.06
N CYS A 18 -33.65 -10.32 3.87
CA CYS A 18 -32.97 -11.61 3.73
C CYS A 18 -31.90 -11.77 4.82
N ASP A 19 -32.19 -12.60 5.83
CA ASP A 19 -31.27 -12.82 6.96
C ASP A 19 -29.89 -13.36 6.50
N GLU A 20 -29.87 -14.22 5.48
CA GLU A 20 -28.61 -14.77 4.95
C GLU A 20 -27.73 -13.68 4.30
N CYS A 21 -28.32 -12.83 3.47
CA CYS A 21 -27.59 -11.72 2.83
C CYS A 21 -27.17 -10.66 3.85
N GLY A 22 -28.01 -10.37 4.84
CA GLY A 22 -27.68 -9.48 5.95
C GLY A 22 -26.52 -10.01 6.79
N ALA A 23 -26.51 -11.30 7.13
CA ALA A 23 -25.42 -11.95 7.85
C ALA A 23 -24.10 -11.90 7.03
N ARG A 24 -24.18 -12.20 5.72
CA ARG A 24 -23.02 -12.15 4.83
C ARG A 24 -22.45 -10.74 4.71
N LEU A 25 -23.29 -9.72 4.63
CA LEU A 25 -22.85 -8.33 4.67
C LEU A 25 -22.14 -8.00 5.99
N GLY A 26 -22.67 -8.45 7.12
CA GLY A 26 -22.05 -8.29 8.44
C GLY A 26 -20.66 -8.90 8.52
N GLU A 27 -20.45 -10.10 7.96
CA GLU A 27 -19.12 -10.73 7.86
C GLU A 27 -18.14 -9.89 7.02
N ILE A 28 -18.60 -9.38 5.86
CA ILE A 28 -17.75 -8.54 4.97
C ILE A 28 -17.38 -7.23 5.67
N ILE A 29 -18.32 -6.61 6.38
CA ILE A 29 -18.06 -5.38 7.14
C ILE A 29 -17.00 -5.66 8.22
N SER A 30 -17.17 -6.71 9.01
CA SER A 30 -16.21 -7.08 10.07
C SER A 30 -14.81 -7.37 9.52
N LEU A 31 -14.73 -8.06 8.37
CA LEU A 31 -13.45 -8.30 7.69
C LEU A 31 -12.80 -6.98 7.22
N ALA A 32 -13.58 -6.10 6.61
CA ALA A 32 -13.10 -4.80 6.13
C ALA A 32 -12.61 -3.91 7.29
N GLU A 33 -13.30 -3.94 8.43
CA GLU A 33 -12.88 -3.24 9.65
C GLU A 33 -11.57 -3.80 10.19
N GLY A 34 -11.42 -5.13 10.24
CA GLY A 34 -10.19 -5.78 10.65
C GLY A 34 -8.99 -5.41 9.75
N ILE A 35 -9.19 -5.39 8.44
CA ILE A 35 -8.15 -4.98 7.49
C ILE A 35 -7.76 -3.51 7.69
N ARG A 36 -8.76 -2.61 7.87
CA ARG A 36 -8.50 -1.19 8.13
C ARG A 36 -7.74 -0.98 9.44
N ASP A 37 -8.06 -1.74 10.49
CA ASP A 37 -7.35 -1.67 11.76
C ASP A 37 -5.89 -2.09 11.63
N LEU A 38 -5.60 -3.19 10.93
CA LEU A 38 -4.23 -3.62 10.63
C LEU A 38 -3.47 -2.59 9.78
N ALA A 39 -4.15 -1.95 8.82
CA ALA A 39 -3.56 -0.89 8.01
C ALA A 39 -3.21 0.34 8.86
N ARG A 40 -4.13 0.78 9.75
CA ARG A 40 -3.87 1.89 10.69
C ARG A 40 -2.71 1.61 11.65
N ARG A 41 -2.55 0.37 12.07
CA ARG A 41 -1.39 -0.06 12.87
C ARG A 41 -0.09 -0.15 12.07
N GLY A 42 -0.11 0.17 10.79
CA GLY A 42 1.06 0.07 9.92
C GLY A 42 1.62 -1.36 9.78
N SER A 43 0.80 -2.39 10.02
CA SER A 43 1.29 -3.78 10.07
C SER A 43 1.28 -4.47 8.71
N LEU A 44 0.63 -3.90 7.69
CA LEU A 44 0.46 -4.51 6.38
C LEU A 44 1.35 -3.87 5.32
N LEU A 45 1.73 -4.69 4.34
CA LEU A 45 2.21 -4.22 3.04
C LEU A 45 1.00 -4.14 2.10
N LEU A 46 0.63 -2.94 1.66
CA LEU A 46 -0.51 -2.73 0.77
C LEU A 46 -0.38 -1.42 0.00
N VAL A 47 -1.08 -1.33 -1.13
CA VAL A 47 -1.21 -0.06 -1.86
C VAL A 47 -2.31 0.77 -1.23
N VAL A 48 -2.05 2.07 -1.08
CA VAL A 48 -2.95 3.03 -0.43
C VAL A 48 -3.19 4.24 -1.32
N SER A 49 -4.25 5.00 -1.04
CA SER A 49 -4.52 6.29 -1.68
C SER A 49 -3.98 7.46 -0.84
N ASP A 50 -3.77 8.62 -1.49
CA ASP A 50 -3.44 9.87 -0.78
C ASP A 50 -4.51 10.17 0.28
N THR A 51 -5.80 10.03 -0.04
CA THR A 51 -6.91 10.24 0.91
C THR A 51 -6.81 9.33 2.16
N PHE A 52 -6.30 8.10 2.00
CA PHE A 52 -6.07 7.24 3.15
C PHE A 52 -4.94 7.78 4.02
N VAL A 53 -3.84 8.20 3.42
CA VAL A 53 -2.70 8.78 4.14
C VAL A 53 -3.10 10.06 4.87
N ASP A 54 -3.87 10.95 4.22
CA ASP A 54 -4.37 12.18 4.83
C ASP A 54 -5.22 11.89 6.09
N ARG A 55 -6.09 10.89 6.03
CA ARG A 55 -6.88 10.46 7.19
C ARG A 55 -6.03 9.94 8.35
N LEU A 56 -4.96 9.19 8.07
CA LEU A 56 -4.05 8.74 9.13
C LEU A 56 -3.41 9.93 9.84
N VAL A 57 -3.02 10.97 9.09
CA VAL A 57 -2.47 12.21 9.65
C VAL A 57 -3.53 12.96 10.48
N GLU A 58 -4.76 13.06 9.97
CA GLU A 58 -5.89 13.68 10.69
C GLU A 58 -6.23 12.92 11.99
N GLU A 59 -6.10 11.60 12.01
CA GLU A 59 -6.25 10.74 13.18
C GLU A 59 -5.07 10.88 14.17
N GLY A 60 -4.03 11.67 13.84
CA GLY A 60 -2.89 11.96 14.71
C GLY A 60 -1.76 10.93 14.63
N LEU A 61 -1.78 10.02 13.64
CA LEU A 61 -0.71 9.05 13.42
C LEU A 61 0.52 9.72 12.80
N ARG A 62 1.71 9.31 13.24
CA ARG A 62 2.98 9.79 12.69
C ARG A 62 3.34 8.99 11.45
N VAL A 63 3.05 9.58 10.29
CA VAL A 63 3.33 8.99 8.99
C VAL A 63 4.74 9.39 8.54
N ARG A 64 5.60 8.39 8.37
CA ARG A 64 6.91 8.53 7.73
C ARG A 64 6.77 8.26 6.24
N GLN A 65 7.04 9.24 5.39
CA GLN A 65 6.95 9.08 3.95
C GLN A 65 8.30 9.27 3.28
N TYR A 66 8.61 8.40 2.31
CA TYR A 66 9.77 8.48 1.44
C TYR A 66 9.36 8.47 -0.02
N ALA A 67 9.92 9.40 -0.78
CA ALA A 67 9.67 9.58 -2.21
C ALA A 67 11.01 9.63 -2.96
N PRO A 68 11.60 8.48 -3.31
CA PRO A 68 12.81 8.47 -4.13
C PRO A 68 12.53 9.07 -5.51
N PRO A 69 13.51 9.77 -6.12
CA PRO A 69 13.38 10.21 -7.49
C PRO A 69 13.26 9.02 -8.45
N HIS A 70 12.63 9.23 -9.59
CA HIS A 70 12.50 8.21 -10.63
C HIS A 70 13.89 7.71 -11.08
N GLY A 71 14.10 6.40 -11.07
CA GLY A 71 15.40 5.78 -11.35
C GLY A 71 16.50 6.08 -10.33
N GLY A 72 16.14 6.68 -9.19
CA GLY A 72 17.10 7.09 -8.17
C GLY A 72 16.96 6.37 -6.85
N SER A 73 17.65 6.87 -5.83
CA SER A 73 17.68 6.28 -4.50
C SER A 73 17.44 7.31 -3.39
N ILE A 74 17.01 6.82 -2.22
CA ILE A 74 16.86 7.61 -1.01
C ILE A 74 17.35 6.81 0.19
N ALA A 75 18.04 7.49 1.11
CA ALA A 75 18.31 6.94 2.43
C ALA A 75 17.03 7.01 3.27
N CYS A 76 16.67 5.92 3.91
CA CYS A 76 15.49 5.84 4.75
C CYS A 76 15.78 5.19 6.09
N THR A 77 15.02 5.59 7.09
CA THR A 77 15.06 5.02 8.42
C THR A 77 13.71 5.20 9.10
N VAL A 78 13.44 4.39 10.10
CA VAL A 78 12.26 4.52 10.96
C VAL A 78 12.68 4.66 12.42
N THR A 79 11.92 5.42 13.18
CA THR A 79 12.13 5.61 14.61
C THR A 79 11.07 4.83 15.40
N ALA A 80 11.28 4.70 16.72
CA ALA A 80 10.29 4.08 17.61
C ALA A 80 8.92 4.78 17.53
N GLU A 81 8.95 6.05 17.20
CA GLU A 81 7.78 6.93 17.22
C GLU A 81 6.97 6.94 15.93
N ASP A 82 7.49 6.44 14.81
CA ASP A 82 6.76 6.36 13.56
C ASP A 82 5.68 5.27 13.65
N ASP A 83 4.45 5.61 13.27
CA ASP A 83 3.30 4.71 13.34
C ASP A 83 3.05 4.02 11.99
N VAL A 84 3.31 4.73 10.89
CA VAL A 84 3.07 4.24 9.52
C VAL A 84 4.25 4.63 8.62
N LEU A 85 4.64 3.73 7.72
CA LEU A 85 5.68 3.94 6.72
C LEU A 85 5.09 3.87 5.31
N ILE A 86 5.25 4.95 4.55
CA ILE A 86 4.73 5.09 3.19
C ILE A 86 5.89 5.31 2.21
N GLY A 87 5.88 4.54 1.13
CA GLY A 87 6.68 4.82 -0.07
C GLY A 87 5.81 5.45 -1.16
N ARG A 88 6.27 6.55 -1.76
CA ARG A 88 5.65 7.19 -2.92
C ARG A 88 6.52 6.98 -4.15
N LEU A 89 5.97 6.35 -5.18
CA LEU A 89 6.66 5.95 -6.41
C LEU A 89 6.07 6.72 -7.59
N SER A 90 6.74 7.79 -8.02
CA SER A 90 6.24 8.64 -9.11
C SER A 90 6.51 8.01 -10.47
N ALA A 91 5.45 7.74 -11.26
CA ALA A 91 5.52 7.14 -12.57
C ALA A 91 4.34 7.58 -13.46
N ASP A 92 4.53 7.55 -14.77
CA ASP A 92 3.44 7.74 -15.73
C ASP A 92 2.61 6.46 -15.85
N LEU A 93 1.40 6.50 -15.29
CA LEU A 93 0.45 5.38 -15.26
C LEU A 93 -0.60 5.47 -16.38
N SER A 94 -0.63 6.55 -17.16
CA SER A 94 -1.70 6.89 -18.09
C SER A 94 -1.96 5.84 -19.19
N ARG A 95 -0.95 5.04 -19.52
CA ARG A 95 -1.01 4.00 -20.55
C ARG A 95 -1.03 2.58 -19.98
N ALA A 96 -1.07 2.43 -18.67
CA ALA A 96 -1.12 1.13 -18.04
C ALA A 96 -2.57 0.62 -17.96
N LYS A 97 -2.79 -0.64 -18.28
CA LYS A 97 -4.06 -1.33 -18.05
C LYS A 97 -4.04 -2.12 -16.75
N ARG A 98 -2.89 -2.64 -16.41
CA ARG A 98 -2.59 -3.37 -15.19
C ARG A 98 -1.21 -2.97 -14.70
N VAL A 99 -1.07 -2.81 -13.40
CA VAL A 99 0.21 -2.45 -12.75
C VAL A 99 0.51 -3.46 -11.66
N ASP A 100 1.75 -3.94 -11.64
CA ASP A 100 2.29 -4.75 -10.57
C ASP A 100 3.34 -3.93 -9.81
N LEU A 101 3.39 -4.07 -8.48
CA LEU A 101 4.46 -3.56 -7.63
C LEU A 101 5.34 -4.72 -7.18
N CYS A 102 6.62 -4.70 -7.57
CA CYS A 102 7.60 -5.69 -7.18
C CYS A 102 8.61 -5.09 -6.19
N LEU A 103 8.84 -5.76 -5.08
CA LEU A 103 9.92 -5.43 -4.14
C LEU A 103 11.04 -6.45 -4.30
N CYS A 104 12.22 -5.96 -4.66
CA CYS A 104 13.43 -6.75 -4.90
C CYS A 104 14.50 -6.42 -3.86
N ASN A 105 15.44 -7.32 -3.67
CA ASN A 105 16.66 -7.04 -2.94
C ASN A 105 17.69 -6.27 -3.79
N GLU A 106 18.85 -6.00 -3.23
CA GLU A 106 19.97 -5.28 -3.89
C GLU A 106 20.51 -5.98 -5.17
N TRP A 107 20.27 -7.28 -5.32
CA TRP A 107 20.63 -8.05 -6.53
C TRP A 107 19.49 -8.16 -7.54
N HIS A 108 18.44 -7.32 -7.42
CA HIS A 108 17.24 -7.33 -8.25
C HIS A 108 16.43 -8.65 -8.21
N ILE A 109 16.67 -9.50 -7.19
CA ILE A 109 15.88 -10.71 -6.98
C ILE A 109 14.54 -10.31 -6.34
N GLU A 110 13.45 -10.61 -7.04
CA GLU A 110 12.09 -10.36 -6.55
C GLU A 110 11.83 -11.16 -5.26
N ARG A 111 11.36 -10.46 -4.24
CA ARG A 111 10.99 -11.03 -2.94
C ARG A 111 9.48 -11.04 -2.74
N ILE A 112 8.82 -9.97 -3.19
CA ILE A 112 7.38 -9.79 -3.04
C ILE A 112 6.86 -9.15 -4.32
N ARG A 113 5.73 -9.65 -4.81
CA ARG A 113 4.95 -9.05 -5.90
C ARG A 113 3.53 -8.81 -5.42
N LEU A 114 3.09 -7.59 -5.49
CA LEU A 114 1.68 -7.22 -5.42
C LEU A 114 1.21 -7.11 -6.87
N ALA A 115 0.52 -8.14 -7.36
CA ALA A 115 0.02 -8.18 -8.72
C ALA A 115 -1.32 -7.44 -8.82
N ASP A 116 -1.55 -6.81 -9.97
CA ASP A 116 -2.82 -6.13 -10.29
C ASP A 116 -3.24 -5.13 -9.20
N ILE A 117 -2.29 -4.26 -8.82
CA ILE A 117 -2.56 -3.26 -7.79
C ILE A 117 -3.59 -2.24 -8.26
N PRO A 118 -4.48 -1.74 -7.38
CA PRO A 118 -5.36 -0.64 -7.72
C PRO A 118 -4.54 0.63 -7.97
N PHE A 119 -4.85 1.35 -9.06
CA PHE A 119 -4.23 2.63 -9.40
C PHE A 119 -5.22 3.54 -10.13
N ASP A 120 -4.97 4.83 -10.10
CA ASP A 120 -5.65 5.82 -10.93
C ASP A 120 -4.73 6.17 -12.11
N PRO A 121 -5.13 5.94 -13.37
CA PRO A 121 -4.35 6.33 -14.54
C PRO A 121 -4.04 7.82 -14.62
N ALA A 122 -4.81 8.67 -13.95
CA ALA A 122 -4.57 10.12 -13.87
C ALA A 122 -3.62 10.51 -12.72
N ALA A 123 -3.31 9.58 -11.81
CA ALA A 123 -2.34 9.83 -10.75
C ALA A 123 -0.91 9.83 -11.29
N ASP A 124 -0.05 10.59 -10.63
CA ASP A 124 1.37 10.72 -10.93
C ASP A 124 2.25 9.76 -10.10
N ALA A 125 1.64 8.96 -9.23
CA ALA A 125 2.36 8.07 -8.33
C ALA A 125 1.49 6.90 -7.83
N VAL A 126 2.18 5.86 -7.39
CA VAL A 126 1.63 4.79 -6.55
C VAL A 126 2.16 4.97 -5.13
N LEU A 127 1.26 4.93 -4.14
CA LEU A 127 1.64 4.91 -2.73
C LEU A 127 1.48 3.50 -2.19
N PHE A 128 2.49 3.04 -1.47
CA PHE A 128 2.40 1.77 -0.76
C PHE A 128 2.81 1.94 0.70
N GLN A 129 2.07 1.28 1.57
CA GLN A 129 2.41 1.14 2.97
C GLN A 129 3.32 -0.07 3.14
N GLN A 130 4.47 0.13 3.77
CA GLN A 130 5.34 -0.95 4.23
C GLN A 130 5.03 -1.25 5.70
N SER A 131 5.16 -2.51 6.10
CA SER A 131 4.98 -2.85 7.50
C SER A 131 5.98 -2.10 8.39
N ILE A 132 5.48 -1.21 9.24
CA ILE A 132 6.30 -0.45 10.19
C ILE A 132 6.96 -1.38 11.21
N THR A 133 6.27 -2.44 11.63
CA THR A 133 6.79 -3.43 12.55
C THR A 133 7.98 -4.16 11.94
N TYR A 134 7.86 -4.57 10.65
CA TYR A 134 8.97 -5.16 9.92
C TYR A 134 10.13 -4.17 9.78
N ALA A 135 9.86 -2.95 9.32
CA ALA A 135 10.89 -1.92 9.10
C ALA A 135 11.66 -1.57 10.38
N LYS A 136 10.99 -1.52 11.54
CA LYS A 136 11.64 -1.31 12.84
C LYS A 136 12.54 -2.48 13.25
N ALA A 137 12.20 -3.70 12.86
CA ALA A 137 12.95 -4.92 13.21
C ALA A 137 14.03 -5.27 12.16
N ALA A 138 13.87 -4.84 10.92
CA ALA A 138 14.75 -5.19 9.81
C ALA A 138 16.21 -4.74 10.04
N PRO A 139 17.18 -5.50 9.57
CA PRO A 139 18.56 -5.02 9.48
C PRO A 139 18.67 -3.87 8.46
N SER A 140 19.81 -3.19 8.44
CA SER A 140 20.12 -2.27 7.35
C SER A 140 20.20 -3.05 6.04
N GLU A 141 19.39 -2.66 5.06
CA GLU A 141 19.25 -3.37 3.78
C GLU A 141 18.88 -2.41 2.65
N THR A 142 19.07 -2.85 1.41
CA THR A 142 18.60 -2.13 0.24
C THR A 142 17.38 -2.86 -0.35
N THR A 143 16.31 -2.10 -0.53
CA THR A 143 15.09 -2.56 -1.24
C THR A 143 14.93 -1.78 -2.53
N ILE A 144 14.69 -2.48 -3.63
CA ILE A 144 14.40 -1.91 -4.94
C ILE A 144 12.92 -2.15 -5.23
N ALA A 145 12.14 -1.08 -5.34
CA ALA A 145 10.75 -1.14 -5.74
C ALA A 145 10.63 -0.89 -7.25
N LYS A 146 9.91 -1.76 -7.96
CA LYS A 146 9.64 -1.64 -9.40
C LYS A 146 8.15 -1.55 -9.64
N LEU A 147 7.74 -0.58 -10.44
CA LEU A 147 6.40 -0.55 -11.02
C LEU A 147 6.45 -1.11 -12.44
N LEU A 148 5.62 -2.10 -12.71
CA LEU A 148 5.57 -2.80 -13.99
C LEU A 148 4.17 -2.66 -14.58
N ALA A 149 4.06 -2.14 -15.80
CA ALA A 149 2.83 -2.30 -16.57
C ALA A 149 2.83 -3.70 -17.19
N VAL A 150 1.72 -4.42 -17.04
CA VAL A 150 1.56 -5.78 -17.55
C VAL A 150 0.48 -5.78 -18.63
N ASP A 151 0.78 -6.32 -19.81
CA ASP A 151 -0.17 -6.45 -20.89
C ASP A 151 -1.02 -7.73 -20.80
N GLU A 152 -1.97 -7.87 -21.70
CA GLU A 152 -2.90 -9.02 -21.73
C GLU A 152 -2.19 -10.36 -22.05
N ALA A 153 -1.02 -10.31 -22.71
CA ALA A 153 -0.19 -11.48 -23.00
C ALA A 153 0.80 -11.81 -21.86
N GLY A 154 0.82 -11.01 -20.79
CA GLY A 154 1.74 -11.15 -19.67
C GLY A 154 3.11 -10.50 -19.90
N GLY A 155 3.26 -9.72 -20.97
CA GLY A 155 4.46 -8.92 -21.22
C GLY A 155 4.60 -7.79 -20.19
N GLU A 156 5.81 -7.58 -19.67
CA GLU A 156 6.10 -6.59 -18.65
C GLU A 156 6.87 -5.40 -19.24
N ARG A 157 6.47 -4.18 -18.84
CA ARG A 157 7.17 -2.94 -19.17
C ARG A 157 7.44 -2.16 -17.90
N LEU A 158 8.70 -1.86 -17.63
CA LEU A 158 9.10 -1.05 -16.48
C LEU A 158 8.53 0.37 -16.59
N LEU A 159 7.78 0.79 -15.58
CA LEU A 159 7.26 2.14 -15.41
C LEU A 159 8.18 3.01 -14.55
N GLY A 160 8.85 2.40 -13.56
CA GLY A 160 9.79 3.06 -12.69
C GLY A 160 10.52 2.08 -11.77
N GLU A 161 11.74 2.45 -11.40
CA GLU A 161 12.57 1.73 -10.44
C GLU A 161 13.05 2.71 -9.37
N PHE A 162 12.98 2.31 -8.10
CA PHE A 162 13.18 3.18 -6.96
C PHE A 162 13.96 2.44 -5.88
N THR A 163 15.06 2.99 -5.42
CA THR A 163 15.93 2.34 -4.43
C THR A 163 15.79 2.97 -3.05
N PHE A 164 15.55 2.16 -2.05
CA PHE A 164 15.47 2.54 -0.65
C PHE A 164 16.66 1.92 0.10
N HIS A 165 17.55 2.76 0.63
CA HIS A 165 18.65 2.34 1.51
C HIS A 165 18.19 2.46 2.97
N HIS A 166 17.65 1.38 3.50
CA HIS A 166 17.19 1.35 4.90
C HIS A 166 18.38 1.26 5.84
N THR A 167 18.41 2.16 6.83
CA THR A 167 19.37 2.12 7.92
C THR A 167 18.63 1.87 9.23
N ARG A 168 19.00 0.79 9.91
CA ARG A 168 18.47 0.47 11.21
C ARG A 168 18.97 1.47 12.26
N THR A 169 18.04 2.09 12.99
CA THR A 169 18.36 3.04 14.07
C THR A 169 18.01 2.50 15.45
N LEU A 170 17.14 1.47 15.52
CA LEU A 170 16.78 0.86 16.80
C LEU A 170 17.77 -0.25 17.16
N PRO A 171 18.05 -0.46 18.48
CA PRO A 171 18.85 -1.59 18.94
C PRO A 171 18.29 -2.91 18.41
N GLY A 172 19.18 -3.84 18.05
CA GLY A 172 18.77 -5.19 17.68
C GLY A 172 18.17 -5.95 18.85
N PRO A 173 17.41 -7.03 18.59
CA PRO A 173 17.02 -7.95 19.63
C PRO A 173 18.29 -8.49 20.33
N GLY A 174 18.43 -8.26 21.64
CA GLY A 174 19.58 -8.72 22.41
C GLY A 174 20.79 -7.78 22.46
N ALA A 175 20.69 -6.53 21.99
CA ALA A 175 21.68 -5.51 22.31
C ALA A 175 21.49 -5.05 23.77
N PRO A 176 22.56 -5.02 24.59
CA PRO A 176 22.49 -4.59 25.99
C PRO A 176 22.12 -3.11 26.14
#